data_5d9ce9bd5786be62f27c03742e173b1f
#
_entry.id   5d9ce9bd5786be62f27c03742e173b1f
#
_cell.length_a   1.000
_cell.length_b   1.000
_cell.length_c   1.000
_cell.angle_alpha   90.00
_cell.angle_beta   90.00
_cell.angle_gamma   90.00
#
_symmetry.space_group_name_H-M   'P 1'
#
loop_
_entity.id
_entity.type
_entity.pdbx_description
1 polymer ?
#
loop_
_entity_poly.entity_id
_entity_poly.type
_entity_poly.pdbx_seq_one_letter_code
_entity_poly.pdbx_strand_id
1 'polypeptide(L)'
;MNNYYIKAVLLENCSYSNKADKLLKEHNIKYTRIDVDSNSKDNYKTSLITTFPQIYLCKNNTLGSQLLGGYDDLSYFIDTFKKPYLDNNKTTEFMNKYKWSKKGTLKLIQIINNIKL
;
A
#
# COMPACT_ATOMS: atom_id res chain seq x y z
N MET A 1 0.34 -0.51 20.24
CA MET A 1 0.53 -1.51 19.16
C MET A 1 -0.25 -1.10 17.93
N ASN A 2 0.37 -1.10 16.75
CA ASN A 2 -0.32 -0.76 15.53
C ASN A 2 -1.08 -1.98 15.00
N ASN A 3 -2.40 -1.85 14.87
CA ASN A 3 -3.25 -2.93 14.37
C ASN A 3 -3.34 -2.95 12.84
N TYR A 4 -2.69 -2.03 12.16
CA TYR A 4 -2.71 -1.93 10.70
C TYR A 4 -1.36 -2.33 10.12
N TYR A 5 -1.40 -2.86 8.91
CA TYR A 5 -0.18 -3.24 8.19
C TYR A 5 -0.38 -3.10 6.69
N ILE A 6 0.73 -2.97 5.96
CA ILE A 6 0.72 -2.96 4.51
C ILE A 6 0.87 -4.40 4.03
N LYS A 7 0.01 -4.79 3.08
CA LYS A 7 0.14 -6.06 2.37
C LYS A 7 0.49 -5.76 0.92
N ALA A 8 1.58 -6.34 0.44
CA ALA A 8 2.02 -6.21 -0.95
C ALA A 8 1.89 -7.56 -1.64
N VAL A 9 0.99 -7.64 -2.62
CA VAL A 9 0.80 -8.83 -3.46
C VAL A 9 1.70 -8.68 -4.68
N LEU A 10 2.71 -9.51 -4.77
CA LEU A 10 3.79 -9.38 -5.74
C LEU A 10 3.80 -10.59 -6.68
N LEU A 11 3.73 -10.33 -7.96
CA LEU A 11 3.80 -11.38 -8.98
C LEU A 11 5.26 -11.65 -9.32
N GLU A 12 5.67 -12.91 -9.32
CA GLU A 12 7.03 -13.29 -9.69
C GLU A 12 7.31 -12.94 -11.15
N ASN A 13 8.55 -12.56 -11.43
CA ASN A 13 9.01 -12.16 -12.77
C ASN A 13 8.24 -10.97 -13.37
N CYS A 14 7.65 -10.14 -12.51
CA CYS A 14 6.94 -8.94 -12.90
C CYS A 14 7.79 -7.72 -12.53
N SER A 15 8.16 -6.90 -13.54
CA SER A 15 9.04 -5.76 -13.32
C SER A 15 8.44 -4.74 -12.35
N TYR A 16 7.13 -4.48 -12.43
CA TYR A 16 6.49 -3.53 -11.53
C TYR A 16 6.38 -4.06 -10.10
N SER A 17 6.16 -5.37 -9.92
CA SER A 17 6.20 -5.99 -8.59
C SER A 17 7.60 -5.89 -7.98
N ASN A 18 8.64 -6.13 -8.77
CA ASN A 18 10.02 -5.99 -8.32
C ASN A 18 10.35 -4.55 -7.94
N LYS A 19 9.88 -3.58 -8.72
CA LYS A 19 10.06 -2.15 -8.42
C LYS A 19 9.38 -1.76 -7.12
N ALA A 20 8.17 -2.26 -6.88
CA ALA A 20 7.44 -1.97 -5.65
C ALA A 20 8.15 -2.55 -4.42
N ASP A 21 8.62 -3.79 -4.52
CA ASP A 21 9.38 -4.43 -3.46
C ASP A 21 10.64 -3.62 -3.12
N LYS A 22 11.38 -3.21 -4.14
CA LYS A 22 12.58 -2.41 -3.98
C LYS A 22 12.27 -1.06 -3.33
N LEU A 23 11.21 -0.39 -3.79
CA LEU A 23 10.81 0.92 -3.27
C LEU A 23 10.49 0.85 -1.77
N LEU A 24 9.72 -0.16 -1.36
CA LEU A 24 9.39 -0.36 0.05
C LEU A 24 10.65 -0.59 0.90
N LYS A 25 11.57 -1.39 0.40
CA LYS A 25 12.84 -1.68 1.10
C LYS A 25 13.73 -0.44 1.19
N GLU A 26 13.85 0.32 0.11
CA GLU A 26 14.68 1.54 0.07
C GLU A 26 14.21 2.58 1.10
N HIS A 27 12.92 2.64 1.36
CA HIS A 27 12.35 3.58 2.33
C HIS A 27 12.19 2.99 3.73
N ASN A 28 12.68 1.77 3.97
CA ASN A 28 12.60 1.08 5.26
C ASN A 28 11.15 0.94 5.75
N ILE A 29 10.22 0.72 4.83
CA ILE A 29 8.80 0.55 5.14
C ILE A 29 8.55 -0.92 5.47
N LYS A 30 7.86 -1.18 6.58
CA LYS A 30 7.45 -2.54 6.94
C LYS A 30 6.23 -2.94 6.13
N TYR A 31 6.24 -4.16 5.61
CA TYR A 31 5.12 -4.72 4.84
C TYR A 31 5.13 -6.23 4.92
N THR A 32 3.96 -6.81 4.70
CA THR A 32 3.79 -8.26 4.56
C THR A 32 3.71 -8.56 3.07
N ARG A 33 4.57 -9.44 2.57
CA ARG A 33 4.55 -9.78 1.17
C ARG A 33 3.76 -11.07 0.94
N ILE A 34 2.99 -11.08 -0.15
CA ILE A 34 2.32 -12.26 -0.67
C ILE A 34 2.94 -12.51 -2.04
N ASP A 35 3.68 -13.60 -2.17
CA ASP A 35 4.33 -13.96 -3.44
C ASP A 35 3.38 -14.80 -4.28
N VAL A 36 3.15 -14.36 -5.51
CA VAL A 36 2.19 -14.98 -6.44
C VAL A 36 2.93 -15.46 -7.66
N ASP A 37 2.70 -16.71 -8.07
CA ASP A 37 3.25 -17.24 -9.31
C ASP A 37 2.25 -17.09 -10.47
N SER A 38 2.69 -17.40 -11.69
CA SER A 38 1.85 -17.26 -12.89
C SER A 38 0.64 -18.18 -12.86
N ASN A 39 0.69 -19.28 -12.12
CA ASN A 39 -0.43 -20.25 -12.05
C ASN A 39 -1.52 -19.78 -11.10
N SER A 40 -1.18 -18.98 -10.09
CA SER A 40 -2.14 -18.55 -9.07
C SER A 40 -2.58 -17.09 -9.23
N LYS A 41 -2.02 -16.36 -10.19
CA LYS A 41 -2.28 -14.91 -10.33
C LYS A 41 -3.76 -14.57 -10.48
N ASP A 42 -4.53 -15.39 -11.17
CA ASP A 42 -5.94 -15.11 -11.39
C ASP A 42 -6.77 -15.19 -10.10
N ASN A 43 -6.28 -15.87 -9.07
CA ASN A 43 -6.93 -15.94 -7.76
C ASN A 43 -6.86 -14.61 -7.01
N TYR A 44 -5.96 -13.72 -7.42
CA TYR A 44 -5.74 -12.42 -6.77
C TYR A 44 -6.33 -11.24 -7.53
N LYS A 45 -6.88 -11.49 -8.71
CA LYS A 45 -7.56 -10.44 -9.48
C LYS A 45 -8.94 -10.20 -8.90
N THR A 46 -9.30 -8.93 -8.79
CA THR A 46 -10.59 -8.51 -8.23
C THR A 46 -11.30 -7.56 -9.20
N SER A 47 -12.53 -7.16 -8.87
CA SER A 47 -13.23 -6.13 -9.64
C SER A 47 -12.53 -4.77 -9.59
N LEU A 48 -11.68 -4.54 -8.59
CA LEU A 48 -10.99 -3.26 -8.40
C LEU A 48 -9.60 -3.24 -9.03
N ILE A 49 -8.93 -4.39 -9.10
CA ILE A 49 -7.58 -4.47 -9.65
C ILE A 49 -7.32 -5.85 -10.25
N THR A 50 -6.77 -5.85 -11.48
CA THR A 50 -6.43 -7.08 -12.21
C THR A 50 -4.93 -7.17 -12.52
N THR A 51 -4.15 -6.21 -12.08
CA THR A 51 -2.70 -6.12 -12.34
C THR A 51 -1.91 -6.28 -11.05
N PHE A 52 -0.59 -6.34 -11.18
CA PHE A 52 0.35 -6.47 -10.05
C PHE A 52 1.44 -5.42 -10.16
N PRO A 53 1.99 -4.93 -9.05
CA PRO A 53 1.68 -5.34 -7.68
C PRO A 53 0.33 -4.83 -7.22
N GLN A 54 -0.15 -5.38 -6.10
CA GLN A 54 -1.36 -4.87 -5.44
C GLN A 54 -0.99 -4.49 -4.02
N ILE A 55 -1.20 -3.24 -3.67
CA ILE A 55 -0.81 -2.70 -2.36
C ILE A 55 -2.07 -2.38 -1.55
N TYR A 56 -2.17 -2.98 -0.37
CA TYR A 56 -3.33 -2.85 0.50
C TYR A 56 -2.92 -2.37 1.89
N LEU A 57 -3.79 -1.58 2.51
CA LEU A 57 -3.76 -1.37 3.96
C LEU A 57 -4.74 -2.34 4.59
N CYS A 58 -4.25 -3.14 5.53
CA CYS A 58 -5.05 -4.16 6.22
C CYS A 58 -5.08 -3.86 7.71
N LYS A 59 -6.15 -4.30 8.36
CA LYS A 59 -6.28 -4.24 9.81
C LYS A 59 -6.23 -5.66 10.37
N ASN A 60 -5.43 -5.87 11.42
CA ASN A 60 -5.34 -7.17 12.08
C ASN A 60 -6.70 -7.65 12.56
N ASN A 61 -6.94 -8.96 12.44
CA ASN A 61 -8.14 -9.64 12.91
C ASN A 61 -9.43 -9.18 12.22
N THR A 62 -9.31 -8.59 11.03
CA THR A 62 -10.47 -8.27 10.19
C THR A 62 -10.20 -8.73 8.76
N LEU A 63 -11.28 -8.95 7.99
CA LEU A 63 -11.18 -9.30 6.58
C LEU A 63 -11.12 -8.05 5.69
N GLY A 64 -11.41 -6.87 6.25
CA GLY A 64 -11.44 -5.64 5.49
C GLY A 64 -10.04 -5.14 5.13
N SER A 65 -9.92 -4.61 3.92
CA SER A 65 -8.70 -3.98 3.46
C SER A 65 -9.04 -2.82 2.53
N GLN A 66 -8.13 -1.85 2.45
CA GLN A 66 -8.27 -0.73 1.52
C GLN A 66 -7.18 -0.86 0.46
N LEU A 67 -7.58 -0.86 -0.80
CA LEU A 67 -6.65 -0.95 -1.92
C LEU A 67 -6.04 0.42 -2.18
N LEU A 68 -4.71 0.51 -2.15
CA LEU A 68 -4.01 1.70 -2.61
C LEU A 68 -3.87 1.68 -4.14
N GLY A 69 -3.47 0.55 -4.71
CA GLY A 69 -3.30 0.39 -6.14
C GLY A 69 -2.02 -0.35 -6.47
N GLY A 70 -1.43 -0.03 -7.62
CA GLY A 70 -0.22 -0.64 -8.11
C GLY A 70 1.03 0.16 -7.74
N TYR A 71 2.08 -0.01 -8.56
CA TYR A 71 3.38 0.64 -8.30
C TYR A 71 3.27 2.18 -8.36
N ASP A 72 2.58 2.72 -9.36
CA ASP A 72 2.49 4.18 -9.50
C ASP A 72 1.77 4.82 -8.32
N ASP A 73 0.73 4.15 -7.81
CA ASP A 73 0.00 4.62 -6.63
C ASP A 73 0.86 4.58 -5.38
N LEU A 74 1.65 3.53 -5.21
CA LEU A 74 2.59 3.41 -4.10
C LEU A 74 3.66 4.49 -4.17
N SER A 75 4.25 4.69 -5.35
CA SER A 75 5.27 5.72 -5.57
C SER A 75 4.73 7.11 -5.28
N TYR A 76 3.54 7.41 -5.77
CA TYR A 76 2.86 8.68 -5.49
C TYR A 76 2.67 8.89 -3.99
N PHE A 77 2.19 7.86 -3.28
CA PHE A 77 1.92 7.97 -1.84
C PHE A 77 3.20 8.23 -1.05
N ILE A 78 4.26 7.49 -1.38
CA ILE A 78 5.56 7.68 -0.70
C ILE A 78 6.12 9.06 -1.00
N ASP A 79 6.13 9.49 -2.26
CA ASP A 79 6.64 10.81 -2.64
C ASP A 79 5.88 11.94 -1.97
N THR A 80 4.58 11.76 -1.77
CA THR A 80 3.71 12.80 -1.21
C THR A 80 3.77 12.84 0.31
N PHE A 81 3.77 11.67 0.97
CA PHE A 81 3.51 11.57 2.41
C PHE A 81 4.70 11.11 3.26
N LYS A 82 5.80 10.66 2.67
CA LYS A 82 7.00 10.33 3.45
C LYS A 82 7.77 11.62 3.73
N LYS A 83 7.24 12.38 4.68
CA LYS A 83 7.73 13.71 5.03
C LYS A 83 7.63 13.90 6.55
N PRO A 84 8.42 14.83 7.12
CA PRO A 84 8.39 15.04 8.57
C PRO A 84 7.14 15.76 9.08
N TYR A 85 6.28 16.25 8.21
CA TYR A 85 5.06 16.96 8.60
C TYR A 85 3.87 16.49 7.76
N LEU A 86 2.67 16.64 8.32
CA LEU A 86 1.43 16.31 7.66
C LEU A 86 0.92 17.51 6.86
N ASP A 87 0.62 17.28 5.58
CA ASP A 87 -0.02 18.28 4.72
C ASP A 87 -1.50 17.95 4.60
N ASN A 88 -2.35 18.72 5.25
CA ASN A 88 -3.79 18.46 5.28
C ASN A 88 -4.44 18.60 3.90
N ASN A 89 -3.92 19.48 3.04
CA ASN A 89 -4.45 19.64 1.68
C ASN A 89 -4.17 18.41 0.85
N LYS A 90 -2.97 17.86 0.93
CA LYS A 90 -2.58 16.64 0.23
C LYS A 90 -3.34 15.43 0.75
N THR A 91 -3.58 15.38 2.05
CA THR A 91 -4.38 14.33 2.68
C THR A 91 -5.80 14.34 2.13
N THR A 92 -6.42 15.51 2.06
CA THR A 92 -7.77 15.66 1.52
C THR A 92 -7.84 15.27 0.04
N GLU A 93 -6.87 15.70 -0.77
CA GLU A 93 -6.79 15.32 -2.17
C GLU A 93 -6.72 13.80 -2.34
N PHE A 94 -5.88 13.15 -1.54
CA PHE A 94 -5.75 11.70 -1.59
C PHE A 94 -7.05 11.01 -1.23
N MET A 95 -7.68 11.40 -0.13
CA MET A 95 -8.93 10.80 0.33
C MET A 95 -10.02 10.90 -0.73
N ASN A 96 -10.11 12.03 -1.42
CA ASN A 96 -11.10 12.23 -2.48
C ASN A 96 -10.80 11.38 -3.72
N LYS A 97 -9.53 11.32 -4.12
CA LYS A 97 -9.12 10.58 -5.31
C LYS A 97 -9.27 9.07 -5.12
N TYR A 98 -8.83 8.55 -3.99
CA TYR A 98 -8.79 7.10 -3.73
C TYR A 98 -10.00 6.58 -2.97
N LYS A 99 -10.89 7.47 -2.55
CA LYS A 99 -12.08 7.11 -1.75
C LYS A 99 -11.73 6.40 -0.46
N TRP A 100 -10.67 6.87 0.19
CA TRP A 100 -10.21 6.32 1.47
C TRP A 100 -10.79 7.09 2.64
N SER A 101 -10.94 6.41 3.78
CA SER A 101 -11.29 7.06 5.04
C SER A 101 -10.12 7.88 5.56
N LYS A 102 -10.42 8.88 6.38
CA LYS A 102 -9.36 9.67 7.05
C LYS A 102 -8.50 8.78 7.93
N LYS A 103 -9.13 7.88 8.70
CA LYS A 103 -8.41 6.97 9.60
C LYS A 103 -7.44 6.08 8.83
N GLY A 104 -7.88 5.47 7.74
CA GLY A 104 -7.02 4.62 6.92
C GLY A 104 -5.86 5.40 6.33
N THR A 105 -6.13 6.60 5.82
CA THR A 105 -5.10 7.47 5.24
C THR A 105 -4.03 7.80 6.27
N LEU A 106 -4.44 8.23 7.48
CA LEU A 106 -3.48 8.57 8.53
C LEU A 106 -2.68 7.37 9.01
N LYS A 107 -3.31 6.18 9.09
CA LYS A 107 -2.60 4.95 9.46
C LYS A 107 -1.54 4.59 8.44
N LEU A 108 -1.84 4.71 7.14
CA LEU A 108 -0.86 4.44 6.10
C LEU A 108 0.31 5.42 6.16
N ILE A 109 0.04 6.71 6.37
CA ILE A 109 1.08 7.73 6.54
C ILE A 109 2.00 7.37 7.72
N GLN A 110 1.42 6.94 8.83
CA GLN A 110 2.19 6.53 10.00
C GLN A 110 3.11 5.34 9.70
N ILE A 111 2.59 4.34 8.99
CA ILE A 111 3.36 3.14 8.65
C ILE A 111 4.55 3.50 7.75
N ILE A 112 4.34 4.28 6.70
CA ILE A 112 5.44 4.60 5.78
C ILE A 112 6.50 5.50 6.43
N ASN A 113 6.15 6.24 7.47
CA ASN A 113 7.08 7.09 8.20
C ASN A 113 7.64 6.41 9.45
N ASN A 114 7.31 5.14 9.68
CA ASN A 114 7.78 4.37 10.84
C ASN A 114 7.42 5.02 12.18
N ILE A 115 6.27 5.69 12.23
CA ILE A 115 5.78 6.29 13.47
C ILE A 115 5.10 5.20 14.27
N LYS A 116 5.58 4.99 15.50
CA LYS A 116 4.97 4.03 16.41
C LYS A 116 3.82 4.69 17.18
N LEU A 117 2.75 3.97 17.29
CA LEU A 117 1.58 4.40 18.04
C LEU A 117 1.50 3.68 19.35
#